data_2e9749fe755df3672ca03d2ffc3fd306
#
_entry.id   2e9749fe755df3672ca03d2ffc3fd306
#
_cell.length_a   1.000
_cell.length_b   1.000
_cell.length_c   1.000
_cell.angle_alpha   90.00
_cell.angle_beta   90.00
_cell.angle_gamma   90.00
#
_symmetry.space_group_name_H-M   'P 1'
#
loop_
_entity.id
_entity.type
_entity.pdbx_description
1 polymer ?
#
loop_
_entity_poly.entity_id
_entity_poly.type
_entity_poly.pdbx_seq_one_letter_code
_entity_poly.pdbx_strand_id
1 'polypeptide(L)'
;MRYDERFLDEVKGRLRLSDIIGKTVKLRRQGREYVGLSPFTKERTPSFFVNDDKGFFHDFSSGKHGDLITFLQETERLSFTEAVERLAAEAGVPLPALDPRAEAEDKARQGLAHWLELATAWFEAELRRPAGRATRDYLTARGLPESEWARFHVGYAPPGRTALKDYLVAKGAQASDLATAGLLVAPEDGASSFDRFRDRIIFPIADGRGRVVSFGGRAMDANVPAKYLNGPDSPLFDKGHTLYGLVEARRLLHAGGAGGADAALVVVEGYMDVIACQRAGVAAVAAMGTSLTESQMDMLWRLHPEPTLCFDGDRAGVLAASRAMDRALPRLKAGRSFRFAVVSGGKDPDDILRDQGETALRSQLAATTPFVDALFKRERDAAPLDTPERRVDLKRRLREAAKGIADADLADEYRSALNARYGELFAQVRTPQAQPRRAGAWRDRPGDPRFIPPATPEARAGARRLAKALNPTAAALARWAIHDPSVLDDHLEAFETHGFGDPALVELAGQIIRLRLEAERLDSEGLQRHLAECGFSALLIDIDRAASLAGAPFMKPDVTLVAARSQWSRAFEALSRLAALDDALAAARDNLVAGGDSLTHREFKTERDRLRRTVETGSIWNDDPSA
;
A
#
# COMPACT_ATOMS: atom_id res chain seq x y z
N MET A 1 -32.09 -4.94 4.54
CA MET A 1 -32.12 -4.81 6.02
C MET A 1 -33.57 -4.64 6.44
N ARG A 2 -34.02 -5.31 7.51
CA ARG A 2 -35.41 -5.25 8.02
C ARG A 2 -35.81 -3.83 8.46
N TYR A 3 -34.85 -3.01 8.86
CA TYR A 3 -35.06 -1.62 9.32
C TYR A 3 -34.20 -0.69 8.48
N ASP A 4 -34.80 0.39 7.94
CA ASP A 4 -34.06 1.41 7.20
C ASP A 4 -33.38 2.42 8.15
N GLU A 5 -32.45 3.22 7.62
CA GLU A 5 -31.71 4.19 8.44
C GLU A 5 -32.64 5.24 9.08
N ARG A 6 -33.69 5.64 8.37
CA ARG A 6 -34.65 6.65 8.88
C ARG A 6 -35.40 6.15 10.11
N PHE A 7 -35.81 4.88 10.08
CA PHE A 7 -36.47 4.25 11.22
C PHE A 7 -35.51 4.13 12.41
N LEU A 8 -34.26 3.72 12.17
CA LEU A 8 -33.25 3.61 13.23
C LEU A 8 -32.90 4.97 13.82
N ASP A 9 -32.82 6.01 13.00
CA ASP A 9 -32.57 7.38 13.45
C ASP A 9 -33.75 7.93 14.26
N GLU A 10 -34.98 7.63 13.85
CA GLU A 10 -36.18 8.01 14.61
C GLU A 10 -36.23 7.35 15.99
N VAL A 11 -35.96 6.05 16.05
CA VAL A 11 -35.89 5.31 17.33
C VAL A 11 -34.80 5.88 18.24
N LYS A 12 -33.59 6.08 17.71
CA LYS A 12 -32.47 6.64 18.46
C LYS A 12 -32.72 8.09 18.90
N GLY A 13 -33.34 8.89 18.03
CA GLY A 13 -33.63 10.30 18.32
C GLY A 13 -34.68 10.53 19.40
N ARG A 14 -35.52 9.53 19.69
CA ARG A 14 -36.54 9.60 20.75
C ARG A 14 -36.05 9.11 22.11
N LEU A 15 -34.91 8.45 22.17
CA LEU A 15 -34.35 7.86 23.40
C LEU A 15 -33.04 8.56 23.77
N ARG A 16 -32.83 8.81 25.05
CA ARG A 16 -31.54 9.24 25.57
C ARG A 16 -30.72 8.01 25.93
N LEU A 17 -29.48 8.01 25.48
CA LEU A 17 -28.55 6.92 25.76
C LEU A 17 -28.34 6.72 27.28
N SER A 18 -28.22 7.82 28.01
CA SER A 18 -28.06 7.80 29.46
C SER A 18 -29.27 7.21 30.20
N ASP A 19 -30.51 7.39 29.71
CA ASP A 19 -31.73 6.87 30.35
C ASP A 19 -31.80 5.35 30.18
N ILE A 20 -31.46 4.83 29.02
CA ILE A 20 -31.46 3.39 28.76
C ILE A 20 -30.34 2.69 29.50
N ILE A 21 -29.12 3.22 29.38
CA ILE A 21 -27.96 2.67 30.09
C ILE A 21 -28.11 2.79 31.59
N GLY A 22 -28.72 3.85 32.06
CA GLY A 22 -28.98 4.11 33.48
C GLY A 22 -29.86 3.06 34.19
N LYS A 23 -30.60 2.25 33.41
CA LYS A 23 -31.36 1.09 33.95
C LYS A 23 -30.45 -0.05 34.40
N THR A 24 -29.27 -0.16 33.78
CA THR A 24 -28.31 -1.25 34.03
C THR A 24 -27.06 -0.76 34.79
N VAL A 25 -26.61 0.47 34.50
CA VAL A 25 -25.39 1.07 35.05
C VAL A 25 -25.73 2.30 35.85
N LYS A 26 -25.21 2.37 37.09
CA LYS A 26 -25.34 3.60 37.92
C LYS A 26 -24.47 4.70 37.32
N LEU A 27 -25.10 5.63 36.60
CA LEU A 27 -24.45 6.76 35.97
C LEU A 27 -24.43 7.99 36.86
N ARG A 28 -23.33 8.72 36.86
CA ARG A 28 -23.15 10.01 37.52
C ARG A 28 -22.77 11.05 36.48
N ARG A 29 -23.41 12.20 36.49
CA ARG A 29 -23.13 13.29 35.55
C ARG A 29 -21.75 13.90 35.85
N GLN A 30 -20.94 14.05 34.80
CA GLN A 30 -19.62 14.69 34.85
C GLN A 30 -19.49 15.64 33.64
N GLY A 31 -19.81 16.92 33.86
CA GLY A 31 -19.85 17.91 32.79
C GLY A 31 -20.96 17.65 31.75
N ARG A 32 -20.59 17.40 30.51
CA ARG A 32 -21.51 17.06 29.39
C ARG A 32 -21.73 15.56 29.23
N GLU A 33 -21.03 14.74 29.98
CA GLU A 33 -21.07 13.28 29.88
C GLU A 33 -21.55 12.65 31.18
N TYR A 34 -21.90 11.39 31.12
CA TYR A 34 -22.20 10.56 32.28
C TYR A 34 -21.09 9.51 32.41
N VAL A 35 -20.74 9.19 33.65
CA VAL A 35 -19.69 8.22 33.98
C VAL A 35 -20.22 7.20 34.98
N GLY A 36 -19.85 5.93 34.79
CA GLY A 36 -20.20 4.81 35.65
C GLY A 36 -19.12 3.74 35.68
N LEU A 37 -19.38 2.67 36.43
CA LEU A 37 -18.55 1.46 36.37
C LEU A 37 -18.91 0.67 35.14
N SER A 38 -17.91 0.01 34.53
CA SER A 38 -18.09 -0.83 33.36
C SER A 38 -19.11 -1.96 33.62
N PRO A 39 -20.10 -2.14 32.73
CA PRO A 39 -20.97 -3.31 32.77
C PRO A 39 -20.30 -4.56 32.16
N PHE A 40 -19.13 -4.42 31.53
CA PHE A 40 -18.43 -5.48 30.82
C PHE A 40 -17.27 -6.08 31.59
N THR A 41 -16.70 -5.33 32.55
CA THR A 41 -15.58 -5.74 33.41
C THR A 41 -15.83 -5.46 34.87
N LYS A 42 -15.19 -6.23 35.76
CA LYS A 42 -15.26 -5.95 37.20
C LYS A 42 -14.19 -4.93 37.58
N GLU A 43 -14.60 -3.70 37.86
CA GLU A 43 -13.70 -2.60 38.22
C GLU A 43 -14.18 -1.86 39.46
N ARG A 44 -13.29 -1.04 40.04
CA ARG A 44 -13.60 -0.18 41.21
C ARG A 44 -13.56 1.31 40.86
N THR A 45 -12.94 1.65 39.75
CA THR A 45 -12.80 3.03 39.30
C THR A 45 -13.68 3.21 38.05
N PRO A 46 -14.54 4.24 38.01
CA PRO A 46 -15.41 4.46 36.86
C PRO A 46 -14.61 4.72 35.57
N SER A 47 -14.84 3.89 34.56
CA SER A 47 -14.20 3.98 33.22
C SER A 47 -15.19 3.94 32.06
N PHE A 48 -16.49 3.87 32.35
CA PHE A 48 -17.56 3.80 31.37
C PHE A 48 -18.19 5.18 31.19
N PHE A 49 -18.05 5.73 29.98
CA PHE A 49 -18.50 7.08 29.62
C PHE A 49 -19.67 7.02 28.64
N VAL A 50 -20.66 7.90 28.85
CA VAL A 50 -21.86 8.00 28.02
C VAL A 50 -22.05 9.47 27.61
N ASN A 51 -22.22 9.74 26.33
CA ASN A 51 -22.45 11.07 25.80
C ASN A 51 -23.77 11.09 25.00
N ASP A 52 -24.78 11.75 25.55
CA ASP A 52 -26.10 11.84 24.95
C ASP A 52 -26.10 12.71 23.68
N ASP A 53 -25.30 13.78 23.62
CA ASP A 53 -25.22 14.68 22.46
C ASP A 53 -24.64 13.95 21.22
N LYS A 54 -23.74 13.00 21.48
CA LYS A 54 -23.14 12.16 20.41
C LYS A 54 -23.87 10.84 20.21
N GLY A 55 -24.78 10.46 21.10
CA GLY A 55 -25.45 9.16 21.06
C GLY A 55 -24.51 7.96 21.19
N PHE A 56 -23.41 8.12 21.97
CA PHE A 56 -22.29 7.20 21.95
C PHE A 56 -21.78 6.90 23.37
N PHE A 57 -21.46 5.62 23.65
CA PHE A 57 -20.75 5.21 24.86
C PHE A 57 -19.34 4.72 24.55
N HIS A 58 -18.47 4.86 25.51
CA HIS A 58 -17.11 4.31 25.47
C HIS A 58 -16.72 3.74 26.82
N ASP A 59 -16.27 2.49 26.83
CA ASP A 59 -15.73 1.81 28.00
C ASP A 59 -14.23 1.62 27.89
N PHE A 60 -13.47 2.39 28.64
CA PHE A 60 -12.00 2.35 28.60
C PHE A 60 -11.42 1.07 29.22
N SER A 61 -12.17 0.37 30.06
CA SER A 61 -11.69 -0.85 30.73
C SER A 61 -11.77 -2.09 29.83
N SER A 62 -12.80 -2.17 28.97
CA SER A 62 -12.99 -3.29 28.03
C SER A 62 -12.64 -2.93 26.58
N GLY A 63 -12.45 -1.63 26.27
CA GLY A 63 -12.29 -1.12 24.91
C GLY A 63 -13.59 -1.13 24.09
N LYS A 64 -14.73 -1.52 24.68
CA LYS A 64 -16.02 -1.55 24.00
C LYS A 64 -16.59 -0.16 23.85
N HIS A 65 -17.21 0.08 22.72
CA HIS A 65 -17.84 1.35 22.39
C HIS A 65 -18.98 1.17 21.39
N GLY A 66 -19.89 2.12 21.30
CA GLY A 66 -20.97 2.05 20.34
C GLY A 66 -22.16 2.92 20.70
N ASP A 67 -23.26 2.67 19.99
CA ASP A 67 -24.54 3.33 20.17
C ASP A 67 -25.49 2.51 21.09
N LEU A 68 -26.73 2.96 21.19
CA LEU A 68 -27.78 2.36 21.98
C LEU A 68 -28.05 0.89 21.62
N ILE A 69 -28.04 0.58 20.33
CA ILE A 69 -28.28 -0.78 19.83
C ILE A 69 -27.14 -1.69 20.23
N THR A 70 -25.91 -1.24 19.99
CA THR A 70 -24.68 -1.95 20.37
C THR A 70 -24.64 -2.22 21.87
N PHE A 71 -25.05 -1.26 22.70
CA PHE A 71 -25.09 -1.44 24.15
C PHE A 71 -26.00 -2.62 24.55
N LEU A 72 -27.22 -2.68 24.03
CA LEU A 72 -28.17 -3.77 24.33
C LEU A 72 -27.69 -5.12 23.80
N GLN A 73 -27.10 -5.15 22.61
CA GLN A 73 -26.52 -6.37 22.06
C GLN A 73 -25.41 -6.94 22.95
N GLU A 74 -24.54 -6.07 23.47
CA GLU A 74 -23.40 -6.46 24.28
C GLU A 74 -23.77 -6.81 25.74
N THR A 75 -24.73 -6.11 26.34
CA THR A 75 -25.11 -6.31 27.74
C THR A 75 -26.18 -7.39 27.94
N GLU A 76 -27.12 -7.47 27.03
CA GLU A 76 -28.25 -8.39 27.14
C GLU A 76 -28.19 -9.56 26.14
N ARG A 77 -27.14 -9.60 25.30
CA ARG A 77 -26.92 -10.61 24.25
C ARG A 77 -28.07 -10.71 23.25
N LEU A 78 -28.75 -9.61 22.99
CA LEU A 78 -29.82 -9.53 22.02
C LEU A 78 -29.26 -9.53 20.60
N SER A 79 -29.99 -10.12 19.66
CA SER A 79 -29.72 -9.89 18.23
C SER A 79 -30.01 -8.43 17.86
N PHE A 80 -29.47 -7.97 16.74
CA PHE A 80 -29.77 -6.61 16.23
C PHE A 80 -31.27 -6.35 16.12
N THR A 81 -32.02 -7.33 15.61
CA THR A 81 -33.48 -7.23 15.44
C THR A 81 -34.20 -7.08 16.80
N GLU A 82 -33.88 -7.92 17.77
CA GLU A 82 -34.47 -7.87 19.11
C GLU A 82 -34.12 -6.57 19.84
N ALA A 83 -32.89 -6.09 19.73
CA ALA A 83 -32.47 -4.81 20.31
C ALA A 83 -33.25 -3.64 19.70
N VAL A 84 -33.42 -3.61 18.37
CA VAL A 84 -34.19 -2.58 17.66
C VAL A 84 -35.67 -2.64 18.02
N GLU A 85 -36.29 -3.82 18.05
CA GLU A 85 -37.72 -4.00 18.42
C GLU A 85 -37.98 -3.51 19.84
N ARG A 86 -37.08 -3.82 20.79
CA ARG A 86 -37.18 -3.35 22.15
C ARG A 86 -37.06 -1.83 22.27
N LEU A 87 -36.06 -1.25 21.58
CA LEU A 87 -35.88 0.20 21.57
C LEU A 87 -37.06 0.91 20.90
N ALA A 88 -37.60 0.36 19.82
CA ALA A 88 -38.79 0.90 19.14
C ALA A 88 -40.02 0.90 20.07
N ALA A 89 -40.24 -0.19 20.79
CA ALA A 89 -41.29 -0.27 21.80
C ALA A 89 -41.13 0.78 22.89
N GLU A 90 -39.91 0.99 23.38
CA GLU A 90 -39.58 1.98 24.40
C GLU A 90 -39.65 3.42 23.90
N ALA A 91 -39.30 3.65 22.64
CA ALA A 91 -39.44 4.94 21.93
C ALA A 91 -40.90 5.27 21.55
N GLY A 92 -41.82 4.31 21.67
CA GLY A 92 -43.17 4.44 21.17
C GLY A 92 -43.27 4.60 19.65
N VAL A 93 -42.28 4.04 18.92
CA VAL A 93 -42.24 4.04 17.46
C VAL A 93 -42.83 2.72 16.96
N PRO A 94 -43.91 2.75 16.14
CA PRO A 94 -44.47 1.53 15.60
C PRO A 94 -43.45 0.86 14.67
N LEU A 95 -43.29 -0.45 14.83
CA LEU A 95 -42.44 -1.22 13.92
C LEU A 95 -42.96 -1.12 12.48
N PRO A 96 -42.07 -1.00 11.49
CA PRO A 96 -42.46 -1.05 10.07
C PRO A 96 -43.25 -2.34 9.82
N ALA A 97 -44.34 -2.23 9.06
CA ALA A 97 -45.09 -3.40 8.67
C ALA A 97 -44.17 -4.40 7.96
N LEU A 98 -44.17 -5.64 8.40
CA LEU A 98 -43.43 -6.71 7.73
C LEU A 98 -43.93 -6.81 6.30
N ASP A 99 -43.06 -6.63 5.30
CA ASP A 99 -43.36 -6.99 3.94
C ASP A 99 -43.38 -8.54 3.85
N PRO A 100 -44.52 -9.18 3.64
CA PRO A 100 -44.61 -10.64 3.56
C PRO A 100 -43.70 -11.23 2.47
N ARG A 101 -43.36 -10.43 1.45
CA ARG A 101 -42.44 -10.83 0.38
C ARG A 101 -41.00 -10.84 0.88
N ALA A 102 -40.56 -9.79 1.59
CA ALA A 102 -39.22 -9.72 2.16
C ALA A 102 -38.97 -10.83 3.19
N GLU A 103 -40.00 -11.16 4.00
CA GLU A 103 -39.93 -12.27 4.96
C GLU A 103 -39.83 -13.64 4.25
N ALA A 104 -40.60 -13.85 3.18
CA ALA A 104 -40.56 -15.05 2.38
C ALA A 104 -39.19 -15.20 1.67
N GLU A 105 -38.64 -14.10 1.15
CA GLU A 105 -37.28 -14.07 0.54
C GLU A 105 -36.19 -14.38 1.55
N ASP A 106 -36.23 -13.78 2.75
CA ASP A 106 -35.25 -14.05 3.81
C ASP A 106 -35.34 -15.51 4.29
N LYS A 107 -36.53 -16.07 4.41
CA LYS A 107 -36.72 -17.47 4.75
C LYS A 107 -36.22 -18.41 3.66
N ALA A 108 -36.49 -18.08 2.39
CA ALA A 108 -35.93 -18.81 1.26
C ALA A 108 -34.39 -18.78 1.24
N ARG A 109 -33.79 -17.59 1.47
CA ARG A 109 -32.32 -17.42 1.58
C ARG A 109 -31.74 -18.24 2.71
N GLN A 110 -32.39 -18.28 3.86
CA GLN A 110 -31.96 -19.11 5.00
C GLN A 110 -32.01 -20.60 4.64
N GLY A 111 -33.06 -21.06 3.92
CA GLY A 111 -33.13 -22.42 3.42
C GLY A 111 -32.00 -22.77 2.46
N LEU A 112 -31.69 -21.89 1.50
CA LEU A 112 -30.58 -22.09 0.57
C LEU A 112 -29.22 -22.14 1.30
N ALA A 113 -28.99 -21.26 2.29
CA ALA A 113 -27.76 -21.25 3.07
C ALA A 113 -27.56 -22.57 3.86
N HIS A 114 -28.65 -23.11 4.42
CA HIS A 114 -28.61 -24.43 5.10
C HIS A 114 -28.17 -25.54 4.17
N TRP A 115 -28.66 -25.58 2.92
CA TRP A 115 -28.23 -26.60 1.95
C TRP A 115 -26.77 -26.45 1.55
N LEU A 116 -26.24 -25.22 1.46
CA LEU A 116 -24.82 -24.99 1.19
C LEU A 116 -23.93 -25.45 2.36
N GLU A 117 -24.34 -25.25 3.61
CA GLU A 117 -23.63 -25.76 4.79
C GLU A 117 -23.58 -27.28 4.80
N LEU A 118 -24.72 -27.95 4.54
CA LEU A 118 -24.76 -29.42 4.44
C LEU A 118 -23.92 -29.95 3.29
N ALA A 119 -23.91 -29.25 2.14
CA ALA A 119 -23.06 -29.60 1.01
C ALA A 119 -21.58 -29.45 1.35
N THR A 120 -21.19 -28.39 2.09
CA THR A 120 -19.82 -28.18 2.56
C THR A 120 -19.36 -29.37 3.41
N ALA A 121 -20.13 -29.72 4.44
CA ALA A 121 -19.83 -30.85 5.32
C ALA A 121 -19.73 -32.19 4.55
N TRP A 122 -20.60 -32.36 3.54
CA TRP A 122 -20.57 -33.54 2.70
C TRP A 122 -19.30 -33.60 1.84
N PHE A 123 -18.91 -32.50 1.17
CA PHE A 123 -17.69 -32.46 0.36
C PHE A 123 -16.42 -32.71 1.22
N GLU A 124 -16.37 -32.14 2.42
CA GLU A 124 -15.27 -32.42 3.37
C GLU A 124 -15.21 -33.88 3.78
N ALA A 125 -16.39 -34.51 4.01
CA ALA A 125 -16.45 -35.94 4.32
C ALA A 125 -16.02 -36.82 3.13
N GLU A 126 -16.44 -36.48 1.90
CA GLU A 126 -16.03 -37.21 0.69
C GLU A 126 -14.51 -37.12 0.43
N LEU A 127 -13.87 -35.99 0.77
CA LEU A 127 -12.41 -35.86 0.70
C LEU A 127 -11.71 -36.91 1.60
N ARG A 128 -12.26 -37.23 2.77
CA ARG A 128 -11.70 -38.19 3.72
C ARG A 128 -12.01 -39.63 3.37
N ARG A 129 -13.02 -39.90 2.52
CA ARG A 129 -13.40 -41.24 2.07
C ARG A 129 -12.41 -41.81 1.05
N PRO A 130 -12.45 -43.14 0.77
CA PRO A 130 -11.58 -43.77 -0.22
C PRO A 130 -11.62 -43.11 -1.61
N ALA A 131 -12.78 -42.65 -2.04
CA ALA A 131 -12.95 -41.95 -3.32
C ALA A 131 -12.12 -40.63 -3.42
N GLY A 132 -11.85 -39.99 -2.30
CA GLY A 132 -11.03 -38.76 -2.24
C GLY A 132 -9.52 -38.98 -2.22
N ARG A 133 -9.02 -40.25 -2.32
CA ARG A 133 -7.59 -40.53 -2.19
C ARG A 133 -6.73 -39.75 -3.18
N ALA A 134 -7.06 -39.79 -4.47
CA ALA A 134 -6.30 -39.09 -5.50
C ALA A 134 -6.26 -37.58 -5.25
N THR A 135 -7.37 -37.01 -4.73
CA THR A 135 -7.46 -35.59 -4.35
C THR A 135 -6.56 -35.27 -3.16
N ARG A 136 -6.52 -36.13 -2.13
CA ARG A 136 -5.60 -35.96 -0.99
C ARG A 136 -4.15 -36.02 -1.41
N ASP A 137 -3.79 -37.00 -2.25
CA ASP A 137 -2.44 -37.15 -2.80
C ASP A 137 -2.05 -35.87 -3.59
N TYR A 138 -2.96 -35.35 -4.40
CA TYR A 138 -2.77 -34.11 -5.14
C TYR A 138 -2.58 -32.89 -4.22
N LEU A 139 -3.43 -32.70 -3.22
CA LEU A 139 -3.33 -31.58 -2.27
C LEU A 139 -2.01 -31.63 -1.49
N THR A 140 -1.60 -32.83 -1.06
CA THR A 140 -0.32 -33.03 -0.38
C THR A 140 0.86 -32.71 -1.30
N ALA A 141 0.82 -33.15 -2.57
CA ALA A 141 1.85 -32.85 -3.57
C ALA A 141 1.93 -31.35 -3.88
N ARG A 142 0.79 -30.63 -3.77
CA ARG A 142 0.73 -29.16 -3.84
C ARG A 142 1.15 -28.47 -2.54
N GLY A 143 1.60 -29.22 -1.53
CA GLY A 143 2.05 -28.66 -0.27
C GLY A 143 0.94 -28.24 0.69
N LEU A 144 -0.34 -28.59 0.43
CA LEU A 144 -1.44 -28.33 1.36
C LEU A 144 -1.66 -29.56 2.26
N PRO A 145 -1.14 -29.58 3.51
CA PRO A 145 -1.23 -30.73 4.40
C PRO A 145 -2.66 -30.91 4.95
N GLU A 146 -2.96 -32.12 5.39
CA GLU A 146 -4.27 -32.48 5.94
C GLU A 146 -4.70 -31.59 7.12
N SER A 147 -3.76 -31.14 7.94
CA SER A 147 -4.01 -30.24 9.08
C SER A 147 -4.63 -28.90 8.69
N GLU A 148 -4.45 -28.48 7.45
CA GLU A 148 -4.96 -27.18 6.94
C GLU A 148 -6.31 -27.31 6.22
N TRP A 149 -6.73 -28.54 5.82
CA TRP A 149 -7.97 -28.71 5.02
C TRP A 149 -9.21 -28.19 5.74
N ALA A 150 -9.32 -28.43 7.04
CA ALA A 150 -10.44 -27.96 7.84
C ALA A 150 -10.48 -26.42 7.95
N ARG A 151 -9.30 -25.77 8.02
CA ARG A 151 -9.20 -24.30 8.07
C ARG A 151 -9.77 -23.64 6.81
N PHE A 152 -9.57 -24.27 5.65
CA PHE A 152 -10.04 -23.75 4.37
C PHE A 152 -11.31 -24.46 3.86
N HIS A 153 -11.89 -25.36 4.65
CA HIS A 153 -13.06 -26.15 4.29
C HIS A 153 -12.93 -26.88 2.94
N VAL A 154 -11.70 -27.33 2.62
CA VAL A 154 -11.45 -28.01 1.34
C VAL A 154 -12.19 -29.35 1.29
N GLY A 155 -12.90 -29.59 0.19
CA GLY A 155 -13.69 -30.77 -0.03
C GLY A 155 -13.39 -31.46 -1.36
N TYR A 156 -14.09 -32.57 -1.60
CA TYR A 156 -14.06 -33.29 -2.86
C TYR A 156 -15.48 -33.62 -3.34
N ALA A 157 -15.74 -33.35 -4.61
CA ALA A 157 -16.94 -33.81 -5.31
C ALA A 157 -16.60 -35.07 -6.11
N PRO A 158 -17.15 -36.24 -5.79
CA PRO A 158 -16.89 -37.47 -6.53
C PRO A 158 -17.46 -37.42 -7.96
N PRO A 159 -17.06 -38.36 -8.85
CA PRO A 159 -17.47 -38.32 -10.27
C PRO A 159 -18.94 -38.69 -10.51
N GLY A 160 -19.67 -39.10 -9.48
CA GLY A 160 -21.10 -39.48 -9.58
C GLY A 160 -21.96 -38.34 -10.11
N ARG A 161 -22.97 -38.70 -10.93
CA ARG A 161 -23.85 -37.70 -11.55
C ARG A 161 -24.85 -37.07 -10.56
N THR A 162 -25.25 -37.77 -9.51
CA THR A 162 -26.31 -37.37 -8.55
C THR A 162 -25.96 -37.59 -7.10
N ALA A 163 -24.67 -37.84 -6.78
CA ALA A 163 -24.26 -38.26 -5.44
C ALA A 163 -24.59 -37.22 -4.36
N LEU A 164 -24.32 -35.93 -4.62
CA LEU A 164 -24.70 -34.83 -3.73
C LEU A 164 -26.22 -34.63 -3.70
N LYS A 165 -26.86 -34.67 -4.89
CA LYS A 165 -28.31 -34.54 -5.01
C LYS A 165 -29.02 -35.59 -4.15
N ASP A 166 -28.66 -36.84 -4.29
CA ASP A 166 -29.29 -37.94 -3.57
C ASP A 166 -29.13 -37.79 -2.05
N TYR A 167 -27.95 -37.37 -1.62
CA TYR A 167 -27.68 -37.07 -0.21
C TYR A 167 -28.56 -35.94 0.34
N LEU A 168 -28.65 -34.81 -0.37
CA LEU A 168 -29.40 -33.64 0.11
C LEU A 168 -30.92 -33.85 0.01
N VAL A 169 -31.39 -34.53 -1.04
CA VAL A 169 -32.81 -34.91 -1.16
C VAL A 169 -33.21 -35.83 -0.03
N ALA A 170 -32.40 -36.80 0.34
CA ALA A 170 -32.64 -37.67 1.51
C ALA A 170 -32.69 -36.87 2.84
N LYS A 171 -32.12 -35.65 2.89
CA LYS A 171 -32.21 -34.72 4.01
C LYS A 171 -33.43 -33.77 3.89
N GLY A 172 -34.25 -33.91 2.85
CA GLY A 172 -35.47 -33.13 2.64
C GLY A 172 -35.35 -31.95 1.70
N ALA A 173 -34.21 -31.78 1.00
CA ALA A 173 -34.04 -30.71 0.03
C ALA A 173 -34.90 -30.93 -1.21
N GLN A 174 -35.47 -29.83 -1.75
CA GLN A 174 -36.08 -29.85 -3.07
C GLN A 174 -35.03 -29.63 -4.15
N ALA A 175 -35.09 -30.35 -5.25
CA ALA A 175 -34.14 -30.23 -6.35
C ALA A 175 -34.12 -28.80 -6.96
N SER A 176 -35.24 -28.09 -6.92
CA SER A 176 -35.36 -26.68 -7.31
C SER A 176 -34.51 -25.76 -6.46
N ASP A 177 -34.53 -25.96 -5.13
CA ASP A 177 -33.76 -25.15 -4.18
C ASP A 177 -32.25 -25.39 -4.37
N LEU A 178 -31.88 -26.66 -4.58
CA LEU A 178 -30.50 -27.04 -4.85
C LEU A 178 -29.97 -26.47 -6.18
N ALA A 179 -30.84 -26.40 -7.22
CA ALA A 179 -30.49 -25.75 -8.48
C ALA A 179 -30.37 -24.23 -8.30
N THR A 180 -31.27 -23.61 -7.55
CA THR A 180 -31.21 -22.19 -7.19
C THR A 180 -29.97 -21.84 -6.38
N ALA A 181 -29.54 -22.72 -5.47
CA ALA A 181 -28.29 -22.59 -4.72
C ALA A 181 -27.03 -22.85 -5.58
N GLY A 182 -27.17 -23.25 -6.84
CA GLY A 182 -26.07 -23.54 -7.75
C GLY A 182 -25.36 -24.86 -7.52
N LEU A 183 -25.95 -25.77 -6.73
CA LEU A 183 -25.42 -27.11 -6.47
C LEU A 183 -25.74 -28.08 -7.60
N LEU A 184 -26.87 -27.91 -8.25
CA LEU A 184 -27.30 -28.72 -9.38
C LEU A 184 -27.35 -27.93 -10.68
N VAL A 185 -27.26 -28.65 -11.79
CA VAL A 185 -27.61 -28.18 -13.12
C VAL A 185 -28.99 -28.75 -13.45
N ALA A 186 -29.93 -27.88 -13.77
CA ALA A 186 -31.26 -28.24 -14.29
C ALA A 186 -31.24 -28.03 -15.81
N PRO A 187 -31.27 -29.12 -16.64
CA PRO A 187 -31.28 -28.99 -18.09
C PRO A 187 -32.58 -28.39 -18.59
N GLU A 188 -32.49 -27.57 -19.64
CA GLU A 188 -33.64 -26.90 -20.26
C GLU A 188 -34.57 -27.88 -21.01
N ASP A 189 -34.07 -29.02 -21.44
CA ASP A 189 -34.81 -30.08 -22.14
C ASP A 189 -35.69 -30.93 -21.21
N GLY A 190 -35.79 -30.58 -19.94
CA GLY A 190 -36.58 -31.32 -18.95
C GLY A 190 -35.92 -32.61 -18.43
N ALA A 191 -34.68 -32.87 -18.80
CA ALA A 191 -33.92 -34.00 -18.25
C ALA A 191 -33.69 -33.87 -16.74
N SER A 192 -33.47 -34.99 -16.06
CA SER A 192 -33.22 -34.99 -14.61
C SER A 192 -31.99 -34.13 -14.25
N SER A 193 -32.15 -33.26 -13.25
CA SER A 193 -31.07 -32.43 -12.70
C SER A 193 -29.94 -33.31 -12.15
N PHE A 194 -28.72 -32.78 -12.22
CA PHE A 194 -27.52 -33.51 -11.83
C PHE A 194 -26.53 -32.57 -11.11
N ASP A 195 -25.57 -33.17 -10.38
CA ASP A 195 -24.58 -32.43 -9.61
C ASP A 195 -23.73 -31.54 -10.51
N ARG A 196 -23.60 -30.26 -10.16
CA ARG A 196 -22.78 -29.30 -10.90
C ARG A 196 -21.30 -29.65 -10.80
N PHE A 197 -20.85 -30.01 -9.62
CA PHE A 197 -19.45 -30.32 -9.35
C PHE A 197 -19.27 -31.86 -9.36
N ARG A 198 -18.39 -32.34 -10.21
CA ARG A 198 -18.08 -33.77 -10.39
C ARG A 198 -16.60 -33.92 -10.66
N ASP A 199 -15.97 -34.83 -9.94
CA ASP A 199 -14.53 -35.11 -9.97
C ASP A 199 -13.70 -33.81 -9.82
N ARG A 200 -14.02 -33.04 -8.74
CA ARG A 200 -13.38 -31.75 -8.48
C ARG A 200 -13.00 -31.57 -7.02
N ILE A 201 -11.88 -30.93 -6.79
CA ILE A 201 -11.57 -30.33 -5.49
C ILE A 201 -12.51 -29.15 -5.29
N ILE A 202 -13.11 -29.04 -4.11
CA ILE A 202 -14.11 -28.04 -3.80
C ILE A 202 -13.53 -27.02 -2.82
N PHE A 203 -13.72 -25.74 -3.14
CA PHE A 203 -13.37 -24.58 -2.33
C PHE A 203 -14.65 -23.81 -2.02
N PRO A 204 -15.13 -23.84 -0.76
CA PRO A 204 -16.29 -23.05 -0.38
C PRO A 204 -16.00 -21.55 -0.46
N ILE A 205 -16.95 -20.82 -1.00
CA ILE A 205 -16.89 -19.36 -1.12
C ILE A 205 -17.80 -18.78 -0.05
N ALA A 206 -17.20 -17.99 0.86
CA ALA A 206 -17.93 -17.38 1.97
C ALA A 206 -18.20 -15.88 1.75
N ASP A 207 -19.32 -15.40 2.29
CA ASP A 207 -19.63 -13.97 2.39
C ASP A 207 -18.74 -13.27 3.45
N GLY A 208 -18.87 -11.96 3.57
CA GLY A 208 -18.13 -11.18 4.55
C GLY A 208 -18.40 -11.52 6.03
N ARG A 209 -19.39 -12.39 6.31
CA ARG A 209 -19.74 -12.91 7.63
C ARG A 209 -19.28 -14.35 7.86
N GLY A 210 -18.63 -14.95 6.88
CA GLY A 210 -18.14 -16.32 6.94
C GLY A 210 -19.15 -17.40 6.58
N ARG A 211 -20.35 -17.04 6.10
CA ARG A 211 -21.35 -18.02 5.66
C ARG A 211 -21.04 -18.45 4.23
N VAL A 212 -21.05 -19.74 3.97
CA VAL A 212 -20.86 -20.27 2.61
C VAL A 212 -22.03 -19.84 1.72
N VAL A 213 -21.70 -19.21 0.60
CA VAL A 213 -22.68 -18.67 -0.37
C VAL A 213 -22.56 -19.33 -1.75
N SER A 214 -21.44 -20.01 -2.03
CA SER A 214 -21.19 -20.75 -3.27
C SER A 214 -19.96 -21.65 -3.16
N PHE A 215 -19.56 -22.26 -4.27
CA PHE A 215 -18.37 -23.11 -4.37
C PHE A 215 -17.60 -22.81 -5.64
N GLY A 216 -16.26 -22.97 -5.55
CA GLY A 216 -15.37 -23.14 -6.67
C GLY A 216 -14.92 -24.60 -6.76
N GLY A 217 -14.80 -25.13 -7.96
CA GLY A 217 -14.38 -26.53 -8.18
C GLY A 217 -13.22 -26.63 -9.16
N ARG A 218 -12.06 -27.14 -8.72
CA ARG A 218 -10.91 -27.44 -9.59
C ARG A 218 -10.97 -28.88 -10.07
N ALA A 219 -10.95 -29.11 -11.38
CA ALA A 219 -10.97 -30.43 -11.97
C ALA A 219 -9.74 -31.27 -11.57
N MET A 220 -9.97 -32.55 -11.30
CA MET A 220 -8.90 -33.54 -11.08
C MET A 220 -8.32 -34.00 -12.42
N ASP A 221 -9.16 -34.18 -13.45
CA ASP A 221 -8.73 -34.51 -14.80
C ASP A 221 -8.26 -33.25 -15.55
N ALA A 222 -7.07 -33.30 -16.13
CA ALA A 222 -6.49 -32.22 -16.91
C ALA A 222 -7.16 -32.03 -18.29
N ASN A 223 -7.88 -33.04 -18.79
CA ASN A 223 -8.47 -33.04 -20.12
C ASN A 223 -9.88 -32.42 -20.17
N VAL A 224 -10.43 -31.97 -19.04
CA VAL A 224 -11.73 -31.32 -19.06
C VAL A 224 -11.65 -29.86 -19.57
N PRO A 225 -12.67 -29.37 -20.30
CA PRO A 225 -12.64 -28.04 -20.91
C PRO A 225 -12.46 -26.89 -19.92
N ALA A 226 -12.94 -27.06 -18.67
CA ALA A 226 -12.87 -26.04 -17.63
C ALA A 226 -12.08 -26.58 -16.42
N LYS A 227 -10.79 -26.18 -16.32
CA LYS A 227 -9.93 -26.47 -15.16
C LYS A 227 -10.56 -25.99 -13.85
N TYR A 228 -11.12 -24.79 -13.85
CA TYR A 228 -11.88 -24.22 -12.74
C TYR A 228 -13.33 -23.96 -13.13
N LEU A 229 -14.24 -24.32 -12.25
CA LEU A 229 -15.68 -24.11 -12.40
C LEU A 229 -16.23 -23.45 -11.14
N ASN A 230 -16.86 -22.30 -11.29
CA ASN A 230 -17.52 -21.60 -10.19
C ASN A 230 -19.04 -21.84 -10.20
N GLY A 231 -19.67 -21.73 -9.04
CA GLY A 231 -21.12 -21.69 -8.94
C GLY A 231 -21.69 -20.54 -9.80
N PRO A 232 -22.93 -20.63 -10.25
CA PRO A 232 -23.63 -19.53 -10.93
C PRO A 232 -23.96 -18.43 -9.94
N ASP A 233 -24.33 -17.25 -10.44
CA ASP A 233 -24.96 -16.24 -9.62
C ASP A 233 -26.29 -16.78 -9.05
N SER A 234 -26.58 -16.44 -7.80
CA SER A 234 -27.73 -16.95 -7.06
C SER A 234 -28.25 -15.87 -6.09
N PRO A 235 -29.40 -16.07 -5.44
CA PRO A 235 -29.87 -15.14 -4.40
C PRO A 235 -28.89 -14.91 -3.25
N LEU A 236 -27.92 -15.82 -3.05
CA LEU A 236 -26.87 -15.72 -2.03
C LEU A 236 -25.52 -15.26 -2.56
N PHE A 237 -25.25 -15.42 -3.85
CA PHE A 237 -23.93 -15.27 -4.44
C PHE A 237 -23.94 -14.42 -5.71
N ASP A 238 -23.15 -13.37 -5.72
CA ASP A 238 -22.84 -12.54 -6.87
C ASP A 238 -21.31 -12.49 -7.04
N LYS A 239 -20.84 -13.03 -8.16
CA LYS A 239 -19.39 -13.08 -8.47
C LYS A 239 -18.75 -11.70 -8.52
N GLY A 240 -19.50 -10.71 -9.01
CA GLY A 240 -19.02 -9.34 -9.15
C GLY A 240 -18.88 -8.60 -7.81
N HIS A 241 -19.52 -9.11 -6.76
CA HIS A 241 -19.55 -8.53 -5.42
C HIS A 241 -18.93 -9.42 -4.34
N THR A 242 -18.27 -10.50 -4.70
CA THR A 242 -17.67 -11.43 -3.74
C THR A 242 -16.18 -11.59 -4.01
N LEU A 243 -15.39 -11.68 -2.94
CA LEU A 243 -13.95 -12.00 -2.97
C LEU A 243 -13.72 -13.29 -2.18
N TYR A 244 -13.03 -14.25 -2.78
CA TYR A 244 -12.61 -15.47 -2.09
C TYR A 244 -11.55 -15.16 -1.03
N GLY A 245 -11.62 -15.81 0.12
CA GLY A 245 -10.65 -15.66 1.21
C GLY A 245 -10.81 -14.41 2.07
N LEU A 246 -11.90 -13.63 1.89
CA LEU A 246 -12.10 -12.33 2.53
C LEU A 246 -12.09 -12.38 4.06
N VAL A 247 -12.70 -13.40 4.66
CA VAL A 247 -12.82 -13.53 6.13
C VAL A 247 -11.45 -13.70 6.76
N GLU A 248 -10.66 -14.64 6.24
CA GLU A 248 -9.31 -14.90 6.74
C GLU A 248 -8.36 -13.73 6.45
N ALA A 249 -8.49 -13.07 5.30
CA ALA A 249 -7.72 -11.86 5.00
C ALA A 249 -7.99 -10.75 6.03
N ARG A 250 -9.26 -10.52 6.39
CA ARG A 250 -9.60 -9.59 7.47
C ARG A 250 -8.97 -9.98 8.80
N ARG A 251 -9.04 -11.26 9.16
CA ARG A 251 -8.44 -11.77 10.40
C ARG A 251 -6.93 -11.49 10.43
N LEU A 252 -6.23 -11.75 9.32
CA LEU A 252 -4.79 -11.51 9.20
C LEU A 252 -4.43 -10.02 9.26
N LEU A 253 -5.20 -9.14 8.61
CA LEU A 253 -5.01 -7.69 8.69
C LEU A 253 -5.17 -7.17 10.14
N HIS A 254 -6.15 -7.70 10.89
CA HIS A 254 -6.36 -7.30 12.29
C HIS A 254 -5.32 -7.90 13.26
N ALA A 255 -4.81 -9.10 12.98
CA ALA A 255 -3.80 -9.75 13.82
C ALA A 255 -2.43 -9.05 13.79
N GLY A 256 -2.15 -8.29 12.73
CA GLY A 256 -0.94 -7.48 12.60
C GLY A 256 -0.83 -6.26 13.54
N GLY A 257 -1.81 -6.05 14.43
CA GLY A 257 -1.83 -4.97 15.43
C GLY A 257 -2.48 -3.69 14.90
N ALA A 258 -3.19 -2.98 15.78
CA ALA A 258 -3.84 -1.70 15.48
C ALA A 258 -2.78 -0.65 15.10
N GLY A 259 -2.63 -0.37 13.81
CA GLY A 259 -1.72 0.64 13.28
C GLY A 259 -0.58 0.12 12.41
N GLY A 260 -0.52 -1.19 12.12
CA GLY A 260 0.46 -1.73 11.17
C GLY A 260 0.16 -1.29 9.74
N ALA A 261 0.72 -0.13 9.33
CA ALA A 261 0.76 0.32 7.93
C ALA A 261 1.46 -0.69 6.99
N ASP A 262 2.03 -1.77 7.55
CA ASP A 262 2.84 -2.78 6.86
C ASP A 262 2.08 -4.09 6.54
N ALA A 263 0.84 -4.27 6.98
CA ALA A 263 0.07 -5.47 6.66
C ALA A 263 -0.54 -5.36 5.25
N ALA A 264 0.20 -5.81 4.24
CA ALA A 264 -0.26 -5.78 2.85
C ALA A 264 -1.50 -6.67 2.63
N LEU A 265 -2.52 -6.12 1.96
CA LEU A 265 -3.62 -6.89 1.38
C LEU A 265 -3.25 -7.23 -0.06
N VAL A 266 -3.18 -8.51 -0.38
CA VAL A 266 -2.79 -9.00 -1.71
C VAL A 266 -4.01 -9.57 -2.45
N VAL A 267 -4.15 -9.23 -3.71
CA VAL A 267 -5.15 -9.81 -4.62
C VAL A 267 -4.42 -10.74 -5.59
N VAL A 268 -4.78 -12.01 -5.61
CA VAL A 268 -4.21 -13.05 -6.46
C VAL A 268 -5.26 -13.64 -7.40
N GLU A 269 -4.87 -14.52 -8.33
CA GLU A 269 -5.77 -15.03 -9.37
C GLU A 269 -6.60 -16.23 -8.92
N GLY A 270 -6.01 -17.18 -8.17
CA GLY A 270 -6.58 -18.49 -7.90
C GLY A 270 -6.86 -18.81 -6.43
N TYR A 271 -7.65 -19.87 -6.21
CA TYR A 271 -7.98 -20.38 -4.87
C TYR A 271 -6.72 -20.87 -4.13
N MET A 272 -5.86 -21.61 -4.82
CA MET A 272 -4.63 -22.16 -4.24
C MET A 272 -3.66 -21.06 -3.87
N ASP A 273 -3.59 -19.99 -4.66
CA ASP A 273 -2.73 -18.83 -4.39
C ASP A 273 -3.17 -18.07 -3.14
N VAL A 274 -4.49 -17.90 -2.96
CA VAL A 274 -5.04 -17.32 -1.72
C VAL A 274 -4.68 -18.19 -0.52
N ILE A 275 -4.88 -19.50 -0.62
CA ILE A 275 -4.55 -20.45 0.45
C ILE A 275 -3.05 -20.39 0.77
N ALA A 276 -2.20 -20.39 -0.25
CA ALA A 276 -0.75 -20.31 -0.08
C ALA A 276 -0.33 -19.02 0.63
N CYS A 277 -0.84 -17.85 0.19
CA CYS A 277 -0.58 -16.57 0.83
C CYS A 277 -1.05 -16.54 2.29
N GLN A 278 -2.29 -17.00 2.56
CA GLN A 278 -2.87 -16.99 3.91
C GLN A 278 -2.15 -17.95 4.86
N ARG A 279 -1.65 -19.08 4.37
CA ARG A 279 -0.77 -19.99 5.12
C ARG A 279 0.56 -19.34 5.46
N ALA A 280 1.11 -18.57 4.53
CA ALA A 280 2.29 -17.75 4.77
C ALA A 280 2.02 -16.50 5.66
N GLY A 281 0.81 -16.33 6.21
CA GLY A 281 0.45 -15.21 7.06
C GLY A 281 0.22 -13.89 6.31
N VAL A 282 0.07 -13.94 4.97
CA VAL A 282 -0.23 -12.77 4.13
C VAL A 282 -1.73 -12.69 3.91
N ALA A 283 -2.32 -11.52 4.18
CA ALA A 283 -3.73 -11.28 3.89
C ALA A 283 -3.95 -11.29 2.37
N ALA A 284 -4.64 -12.30 1.85
CA ALA A 284 -4.85 -12.48 0.43
C ALA A 284 -6.31 -12.78 0.10
N VAL A 285 -6.76 -12.31 -1.07
CA VAL A 285 -8.09 -12.57 -1.64
C VAL A 285 -7.98 -12.81 -3.14
N ALA A 286 -9.01 -13.43 -3.75
CA ALA A 286 -9.10 -13.57 -5.21
C ALA A 286 -10.46 -13.12 -5.75
N ALA A 287 -10.44 -12.53 -6.96
CA ALA A 287 -11.60 -12.31 -7.80
C ALA A 287 -11.87 -13.59 -8.60
N MET A 288 -13.04 -14.19 -8.40
CA MET A 288 -13.35 -15.53 -8.92
C MET A 288 -13.66 -15.55 -10.42
N GLY A 289 -12.64 -15.79 -11.23
CA GLY A 289 -12.78 -16.20 -12.64
C GLY A 289 -12.95 -15.08 -13.68
N THR A 290 -12.84 -13.80 -13.32
CA THR A 290 -12.83 -12.66 -14.25
C THR A 290 -11.97 -11.52 -13.74
N SER A 291 -11.71 -10.54 -14.58
CA SER A 291 -11.03 -9.31 -14.14
C SER A 291 -11.75 -8.67 -12.95
N LEU A 292 -10.98 -8.15 -12.00
CA LEU A 292 -11.45 -7.42 -10.83
C LEU A 292 -12.54 -6.39 -11.19
N THR A 293 -13.70 -6.46 -10.55
CA THR A 293 -14.81 -5.52 -10.79
C THR A 293 -14.64 -4.24 -9.99
N GLU A 294 -15.36 -3.18 -10.37
CA GLU A 294 -15.38 -1.92 -9.62
C GLU A 294 -15.87 -2.10 -8.19
N SER A 295 -16.90 -2.90 -7.99
CA SER A 295 -17.44 -3.22 -6.66
C SER A 295 -16.41 -3.96 -5.79
N GLN A 296 -15.67 -4.90 -6.38
CA GLN A 296 -14.57 -5.59 -5.69
C GLN A 296 -13.43 -4.63 -5.35
N MET A 297 -13.08 -3.67 -6.23
CA MET A 297 -12.10 -2.61 -5.93
C MET A 297 -12.55 -1.76 -4.74
N ASP A 298 -13.82 -1.36 -4.69
CA ASP A 298 -14.35 -0.62 -3.55
C ASP A 298 -14.33 -1.43 -2.24
N MET A 299 -14.55 -2.74 -2.32
CA MET A 299 -14.40 -3.63 -1.16
C MET A 299 -12.95 -3.68 -0.66
N LEU A 300 -12.00 -3.79 -1.59
CA LEU A 300 -10.56 -3.80 -1.26
C LEU A 300 -10.13 -2.49 -0.59
N TRP A 301 -10.55 -1.33 -1.13
CA TRP A 301 -10.22 -0.02 -0.55
C TRP A 301 -10.88 0.27 0.80
N ARG A 302 -11.95 -0.44 1.17
CA ARG A 302 -12.48 -0.40 2.53
C ARG A 302 -11.61 -1.15 3.54
N LEU A 303 -10.79 -2.09 3.06
CA LEU A 303 -9.91 -2.92 3.89
C LEU A 303 -8.49 -2.36 3.96
N HIS A 304 -7.98 -1.81 2.86
CA HIS A 304 -6.63 -1.30 2.75
C HIS A 304 -6.56 -0.15 1.73
N PRO A 305 -5.84 0.97 2.02
CA PRO A 305 -5.78 2.12 1.10
C PRO A 305 -5.02 1.81 -0.21
N GLU A 306 -4.04 0.91 -0.17
CA GLU A 306 -3.21 0.52 -1.32
C GLU A 306 -3.07 -1.02 -1.41
N PRO A 307 -4.13 -1.78 -1.79
CA PRO A 307 -4.00 -3.21 -2.00
C PRO A 307 -2.99 -3.54 -3.10
N THR A 308 -2.27 -4.65 -2.96
CA THR A 308 -1.30 -5.12 -3.96
C THR A 308 -1.98 -6.12 -4.90
N LEU A 309 -1.99 -5.82 -6.20
CA LEU A 309 -2.43 -6.74 -7.23
C LEU A 309 -1.25 -7.61 -7.66
N CYS A 310 -1.33 -8.91 -7.42
CA CYS A 310 -0.32 -9.89 -7.79
C CYS A 310 -0.84 -10.74 -8.94
N PHE A 311 -0.24 -10.59 -10.09
CA PHE A 311 -0.56 -11.34 -11.30
C PHE A 311 0.56 -12.31 -11.64
N ASP A 312 0.20 -13.41 -12.30
CA ASP A 312 1.16 -14.34 -12.84
C ASP A 312 2.08 -13.65 -13.85
N GLY A 313 3.35 -14.06 -13.88
CA GLY A 313 4.36 -13.47 -14.77
C GLY A 313 4.20 -13.83 -16.25
N ASP A 314 3.09 -14.43 -16.65
CA ASP A 314 2.77 -14.84 -18.00
C ASP A 314 2.03 -13.77 -18.82
N ARG A 315 1.77 -14.05 -20.09
CA ARG A 315 1.07 -13.11 -20.99
C ARG A 315 -0.38 -12.84 -20.53
N ALA A 316 -1.04 -13.80 -19.93
CA ALA A 316 -2.42 -13.67 -19.47
C ALA A 316 -2.48 -12.75 -18.24
N GLY A 317 -1.57 -12.92 -17.28
CA GLY A 317 -1.43 -12.05 -16.11
C GLY A 317 -1.08 -10.60 -16.47
N VAL A 318 -0.19 -10.38 -17.47
CA VAL A 318 0.09 -9.02 -17.98
C VAL A 318 -1.17 -8.35 -18.55
N LEU A 319 -1.99 -9.10 -19.29
CA LEU A 319 -3.25 -8.59 -19.84
C LEU A 319 -4.28 -8.33 -18.73
N ALA A 320 -4.35 -9.20 -17.72
CA ALA A 320 -5.21 -9.02 -16.56
C ALA A 320 -4.81 -7.77 -15.75
N ALA A 321 -3.52 -7.56 -15.53
CA ALA A 321 -2.99 -6.35 -14.90
C ALA A 321 -3.37 -5.08 -15.67
N SER A 322 -3.23 -5.09 -17.01
CA SER A 322 -3.62 -3.97 -17.85
C SER A 322 -5.11 -3.62 -17.72
N ARG A 323 -5.99 -4.63 -17.76
CA ARG A 323 -7.44 -4.44 -17.60
C ARG A 323 -7.79 -3.92 -16.19
N ALA A 324 -7.10 -4.40 -15.16
CA ALA A 324 -7.29 -3.91 -13.80
C ALA A 324 -6.87 -2.44 -13.68
N MET A 325 -5.76 -2.03 -14.31
CA MET A 325 -5.33 -0.63 -14.37
C MET A 325 -6.38 0.25 -15.04
N ASP A 326 -6.91 -0.15 -16.21
CA ASP A 326 -7.90 0.65 -16.96
C ASP A 326 -9.20 0.88 -16.14
N ARG A 327 -9.63 -0.13 -15.38
CA ARG A 327 -10.80 -0.01 -14.51
C ARG A 327 -10.52 0.82 -13.25
N ALA A 328 -9.31 0.73 -12.71
CA ALA A 328 -8.93 1.45 -11.51
C ALA A 328 -8.70 2.95 -11.76
N LEU A 329 -8.14 3.32 -12.92
CA LEU A 329 -7.77 4.70 -13.26
C LEU A 329 -8.86 5.73 -12.92
N PRO A 330 -10.13 5.61 -13.38
CA PRO A 330 -11.16 6.60 -13.10
C PRO A 330 -11.60 6.63 -11.63
N ARG A 331 -11.19 5.65 -10.83
CA ARG A 331 -11.61 5.49 -9.43
C ARG A 331 -10.52 5.82 -8.42
N LEU A 332 -9.29 6.08 -8.90
CA LEU A 332 -8.19 6.53 -8.06
C LEU A 332 -8.51 7.88 -7.42
N LYS A 333 -8.13 8.07 -6.18
CA LYS A 333 -8.20 9.34 -5.45
C LYS A 333 -7.24 9.35 -4.26
N ALA A 334 -7.08 10.50 -3.63
CA ALA A 334 -6.25 10.60 -2.43
C ALA A 334 -6.63 9.53 -1.40
N GLY A 335 -5.64 8.74 -0.93
CA GLY A 335 -5.83 7.61 -0.02
C GLY A 335 -6.40 6.33 -0.63
N ARG A 336 -6.55 6.25 -1.97
CA ARG A 336 -6.99 5.04 -2.68
C ARG A 336 -6.18 4.81 -3.93
N SER A 337 -5.32 3.80 -3.89
CA SER A 337 -4.50 3.38 -5.02
C SER A 337 -4.36 1.86 -5.03
N PHE A 338 -3.55 1.34 -5.94
CA PHE A 338 -3.09 -0.05 -5.96
C PHE A 338 -1.57 -0.09 -6.12
N ARG A 339 -1.00 -1.17 -5.66
CA ARG A 339 0.38 -1.56 -5.97
C ARG A 339 0.36 -2.81 -6.83
N PHE A 340 1.46 -3.10 -7.50
CA PHE A 340 1.60 -4.28 -8.34
C PHE A 340 2.79 -5.11 -7.87
N ALA A 341 2.58 -6.41 -7.73
CA ALA A 341 3.62 -7.41 -7.53
C ALA A 341 3.63 -8.39 -8.71
N VAL A 342 4.79 -8.87 -9.08
CA VAL A 342 4.94 -9.93 -10.08
C VAL A 342 5.77 -11.02 -9.43
N VAL A 343 5.24 -12.23 -9.41
CA VAL A 343 5.97 -13.39 -8.93
C VAL A 343 6.99 -13.80 -10.00
N SER A 344 8.24 -13.99 -9.60
CA SER A 344 9.35 -14.23 -10.52
C SER A 344 9.34 -15.66 -11.07
N GLY A 345 9.83 -15.80 -12.31
CA GLY A 345 10.07 -17.12 -12.94
C GLY A 345 8.85 -17.78 -13.56
N GLY A 346 7.75 -17.03 -13.80
CA GLY A 346 6.52 -17.58 -14.40
C GLY A 346 5.77 -18.56 -13.50
N LYS A 347 6.02 -18.47 -12.18
CA LYS A 347 5.38 -19.30 -11.14
C LYS A 347 4.24 -18.51 -10.51
N ASP A 348 3.30 -19.24 -9.89
CA ASP A 348 2.25 -18.68 -9.07
C ASP A 348 2.66 -18.65 -7.56
N PRO A 349 1.94 -17.94 -6.69
CA PRO A 349 2.21 -17.90 -5.25
C PRO A 349 2.25 -19.28 -4.58
N ASP A 350 1.42 -20.22 -5.02
CA ASP A 350 1.40 -21.61 -4.53
C ASP A 350 2.71 -22.33 -4.86
N ASP A 351 3.21 -22.19 -6.09
CA ASP A 351 4.49 -22.75 -6.50
C ASP A 351 5.67 -22.16 -5.72
N ILE A 352 5.67 -20.85 -5.45
CA ILE A 352 6.74 -20.21 -4.65
C ILE A 352 6.72 -20.72 -3.21
N LEU A 353 5.55 -20.79 -2.58
CA LEU A 353 5.44 -21.31 -1.21
C LEU A 353 5.97 -22.74 -1.12
N ARG A 354 5.59 -23.60 -2.07
CA ARG A 354 6.01 -25.00 -2.12
C ARG A 354 7.50 -25.17 -2.35
N ASP A 355 8.07 -24.44 -3.32
CA ASP A 355 9.43 -24.67 -3.79
C ASP A 355 10.48 -23.88 -3.00
N GLN A 356 10.13 -22.70 -2.46
CA GLN A 356 11.06 -21.74 -1.85
C GLN A 356 10.69 -21.36 -0.40
N GLY A 357 9.47 -21.70 0.05
CA GLY A 357 9.00 -21.47 1.41
C GLY A 357 8.41 -20.08 1.66
N GLU A 358 7.91 -19.88 2.89
CA GLU A 358 7.16 -18.68 3.29
C GLU A 358 7.95 -17.38 3.17
N THR A 359 9.23 -17.40 3.56
CA THR A 359 10.07 -16.19 3.55
C THR A 359 10.26 -15.66 2.12
N ALA A 360 10.48 -16.56 1.15
CA ALA A 360 10.62 -16.19 -0.25
C ALA A 360 9.31 -15.61 -0.82
N LEU A 361 8.16 -16.23 -0.51
CA LEU A 361 6.86 -15.73 -0.93
C LEU A 361 6.60 -14.32 -0.37
N ARG A 362 6.77 -14.13 0.94
CA ARG A 362 6.60 -12.81 1.59
C ARG A 362 7.51 -11.76 0.97
N SER A 363 8.78 -12.08 0.72
CA SER A 363 9.74 -11.16 0.10
C SER A 363 9.31 -10.75 -1.31
N GLN A 364 8.85 -11.69 -2.15
CA GLN A 364 8.39 -11.38 -3.51
C GLN A 364 7.12 -10.54 -3.51
N LEU A 365 6.17 -10.84 -2.60
CA LEU A 365 4.94 -10.05 -2.46
C LEU A 365 5.17 -8.65 -1.89
N ALA A 366 6.23 -8.45 -1.11
CA ALA A 366 6.65 -7.14 -0.60
C ALA A 366 7.35 -6.29 -1.67
N ALA A 367 7.95 -6.92 -2.70
CA ALA A 367 8.62 -6.22 -3.80
C ALA A 367 7.59 -5.63 -4.78
N THR A 368 6.92 -4.56 -4.37
CA THR A 368 5.81 -3.95 -5.08
C THR A 368 6.20 -2.75 -5.93
N THR A 369 5.51 -2.57 -7.04
CA THR A 369 5.62 -1.40 -7.93
C THR A 369 4.42 -0.47 -7.69
N PRO A 370 4.60 0.83 -7.44
CA PRO A 370 3.51 1.80 -7.36
C PRO A 370 2.68 1.86 -8.66
N PHE A 371 1.40 2.24 -8.55
CA PHE A 371 0.49 2.30 -9.70
C PHE A 371 1.04 3.15 -10.85
N VAL A 372 1.57 4.32 -10.54
CA VAL A 372 2.12 5.24 -11.56
C VAL A 372 3.31 4.65 -12.31
N ASP A 373 4.14 3.84 -11.65
CA ASP A 373 5.30 3.18 -12.28
C ASP A 373 4.86 2.00 -13.15
N ALA A 374 3.89 1.21 -12.67
CA ALA A 374 3.29 0.14 -13.44
C ALA A 374 2.58 0.66 -14.69
N LEU A 375 1.84 1.77 -14.56
CA LEU A 375 1.18 2.46 -15.68
C LEU A 375 2.20 2.98 -16.69
N PHE A 376 3.27 3.64 -16.23
CA PHE A 376 4.34 4.10 -17.11
C PHE A 376 5.00 2.95 -17.86
N LYS A 377 5.32 1.85 -17.17
CA LYS A 377 5.90 0.65 -17.78
C LYS A 377 4.99 0.07 -18.85
N ARG A 378 3.68 -0.05 -18.58
CA ARG A 378 2.69 -0.53 -19.54
C ARG A 378 2.69 0.29 -20.82
N GLU A 379 2.60 1.62 -20.69
CA GLU A 379 2.57 2.52 -21.85
C GLU A 379 3.89 2.52 -22.61
N ARG A 380 5.02 2.45 -21.90
CA ARG A 380 6.36 2.36 -22.50
C ARG A 380 6.51 1.10 -23.35
N ASP A 381 6.07 -0.04 -22.81
CA ASP A 381 6.29 -1.36 -23.41
C ASP A 381 5.24 -1.69 -24.51
N ALA A 382 4.20 -0.86 -24.68
CA ALA A 382 3.14 -1.06 -25.66
C ALA A 382 3.61 -0.92 -27.13
N ALA A 383 4.70 -0.17 -27.40
CA ALA A 383 5.26 -0.01 -28.73
C ALA A 383 6.76 0.30 -28.69
N PRO A 384 7.53 -0.05 -29.73
CA PRO A 384 8.93 0.36 -29.86
C PRO A 384 9.08 1.89 -29.82
N LEU A 385 10.21 2.40 -29.28
CA LEU A 385 10.47 3.83 -29.07
C LEU A 385 11.69 4.34 -29.86
N ASP A 386 11.99 3.68 -30.94
CA ASP A 386 13.16 3.88 -31.80
C ASP A 386 13.07 5.13 -32.68
N THR A 387 11.83 5.62 -33.01
CA THR A 387 11.63 6.83 -33.80
C THR A 387 11.03 7.98 -33.02
N PRO A 388 11.26 9.26 -33.44
CA PRO A 388 10.66 10.43 -32.81
C PRO A 388 9.13 10.37 -32.75
N GLU A 389 8.48 9.88 -33.78
CA GLU A 389 7.02 9.78 -33.88
C GLU A 389 6.47 8.83 -32.82
N ARG A 390 7.11 7.68 -32.63
CA ARG A 390 6.76 6.68 -31.60
C ARG A 390 6.96 7.22 -30.17
N ARG A 391 7.98 8.06 -29.98
CA ARG A 391 8.20 8.76 -28.70
C ARG A 391 7.12 9.80 -28.42
N VAL A 392 6.69 10.54 -29.46
CA VAL A 392 5.56 11.48 -29.34
C VAL A 392 4.26 10.72 -29.05
N ASP A 393 4.06 9.56 -29.67
CA ASP A 393 2.91 8.70 -29.40
C ASP A 393 2.89 8.21 -27.94
N LEU A 394 4.01 7.74 -27.37
CA LEU A 394 4.11 7.43 -25.95
C LEU A 394 3.69 8.63 -25.10
N LYS A 395 4.20 9.82 -25.40
CA LYS A 395 3.85 11.03 -24.64
C LYS A 395 2.35 11.35 -24.71
N ARG A 396 1.71 11.07 -25.86
CA ARG A 396 0.25 11.20 -26.04
C ARG A 396 -0.49 10.18 -25.15
N ARG A 397 -0.13 8.89 -25.20
CA ARG A 397 -0.74 7.83 -24.38
C ARG A 397 -0.63 8.11 -22.88
N LEU A 398 0.54 8.57 -22.39
CA LEU A 398 0.73 8.95 -20.98
C LEU A 398 -0.21 10.09 -20.55
N ARG A 399 -0.44 11.07 -21.44
CA ARG A 399 -1.39 12.17 -21.16
C ARG A 399 -2.84 11.67 -21.13
N GLU A 400 -3.21 10.80 -22.05
CA GLU A 400 -4.57 10.23 -22.09
C GLU A 400 -4.81 9.33 -20.86
N ALA A 401 -3.83 8.56 -20.43
CA ALA A 401 -3.94 7.78 -19.21
C ALA A 401 -4.15 8.66 -17.96
N ALA A 402 -3.39 9.76 -17.84
CA ALA A 402 -3.58 10.71 -16.73
C ALA A 402 -4.98 11.37 -16.75
N LYS A 403 -5.52 11.70 -17.94
CA LYS A 403 -6.88 12.24 -18.09
C LYS A 403 -7.98 11.24 -17.69
N GLY A 404 -7.68 9.94 -17.70
CA GLY A 404 -8.61 8.90 -17.27
C GLY A 404 -8.90 8.93 -15.76
N ILE A 405 -8.12 9.66 -14.97
CA ILE A 405 -8.34 9.83 -13.52
C ILE A 405 -9.41 10.90 -13.31
N ALA A 406 -10.49 10.54 -12.58
CA ALA A 406 -11.62 11.44 -12.36
C ALA A 406 -11.30 12.58 -11.36
N ASP A 407 -10.42 12.34 -10.40
CA ASP A 407 -9.93 13.33 -9.43
C ASP A 407 -8.94 14.27 -10.12
N ALA A 408 -9.28 15.56 -10.27
CA ALA A 408 -8.53 16.52 -11.05
C ALA A 408 -7.12 16.78 -10.48
N ASP A 409 -7.00 16.92 -9.17
CA ASP A 409 -5.72 17.17 -8.50
C ASP A 409 -4.79 15.97 -8.66
N LEU A 410 -5.33 14.76 -8.49
CA LEU A 410 -4.60 13.52 -8.70
C LEU A 410 -4.20 13.32 -10.17
N ALA A 411 -5.07 13.68 -11.12
CA ALA A 411 -4.77 13.62 -12.56
C ALA A 411 -3.58 14.53 -12.93
N ASP A 412 -3.50 15.73 -12.32
CA ASP A 412 -2.40 16.67 -12.52
C ASP A 412 -1.08 16.15 -11.94
N GLU A 413 -1.11 15.55 -10.75
CA GLU A 413 0.05 14.89 -10.15
C GLU A 413 0.53 13.69 -10.98
N TYR A 414 -0.38 12.85 -11.48
CA TYR A 414 -0.04 11.75 -12.38
C TYR A 414 0.55 12.25 -13.69
N ARG A 415 0.00 13.30 -14.28
CA ARG A 415 0.55 13.92 -15.49
C ARG A 415 1.97 14.42 -15.27
N SER A 416 2.23 15.07 -14.14
CA SER A 416 3.56 15.55 -13.75
C SER A 416 4.54 14.38 -13.57
N ALA A 417 4.15 13.36 -12.79
CA ALA A 417 4.96 12.19 -12.51
C ALA A 417 5.28 11.36 -13.77
N LEU A 418 4.31 11.15 -14.65
CA LEU A 418 4.50 10.43 -15.93
C LEU A 418 5.40 11.21 -16.90
N ASN A 419 5.27 12.56 -16.95
CA ASN A 419 6.16 13.39 -17.77
C ASN A 419 7.61 13.38 -17.24
N ALA A 420 7.82 13.34 -15.92
CA ALA A 420 9.15 13.21 -15.33
C ALA A 420 9.82 11.91 -15.76
N ARG A 421 9.12 10.76 -15.64
CA ARG A 421 9.62 9.43 -16.07
C ARG A 421 9.89 9.38 -17.58
N TYR A 422 9.05 10.03 -18.38
CA TYR A 422 9.32 10.18 -19.81
C TYR A 422 10.61 10.97 -20.05
N GLY A 423 10.83 12.07 -19.32
CA GLY A 423 12.08 12.85 -19.39
C GLY A 423 13.30 12.04 -19.03
N GLU A 424 13.24 11.29 -17.93
CA GLU A 424 14.32 10.40 -17.45
C GLU A 424 14.67 9.32 -18.50
N LEU A 425 13.65 8.68 -19.10
CA LEU A 425 13.84 7.63 -20.11
C LEU A 425 14.65 8.12 -21.33
N PHE A 426 14.49 9.38 -21.74
CA PHE A 426 15.16 9.95 -22.90
C PHE A 426 16.30 10.92 -22.55
N ALA A 427 16.53 11.24 -21.28
CA ALA A 427 17.70 12.00 -20.86
C ALA A 427 19.01 11.24 -21.12
N GLN A 428 18.99 9.93 -20.93
CA GLN A 428 20.15 9.05 -21.21
C GLN A 428 20.47 8.91 -22.72
N VAL A 429 19.55 9.25 -23.62
CA VAL A 429 19.76 9.16 -25.08
C VAL A 429 20.32 10.46 -25.68
N ARG A 430 20.28 11.55 -24.92
CA ARG A 430 20.88 12.81 -25.32
C ARG A 430 22.34 12.89 -24.82
N THR A 431 23.21 12.10 -25.42
CA THR A 431 24.64 12.45 -25.46
C THR A 431 24.75 13.75 -26.26
N PRO A 432 25.19 14.87 -25.70
CA PRO A 432 25.42 16.06 -26.49
C PRO A 432 26.64 15.77 -27.36
N GLN A 433 26.46 15.61 -28.67
CA GLN A 433 27.56 15.89 -29.59
C GLN A 433 27.91 17.37 -29.39
N ALA A 434 28.94 17.59 -28.59
CA ALA A 434 29.53 18.90 -28.41
C ALA A 434 30.13 19.32 -29.76
N GLN A 435 29.37 20.13 -30.53
CA GLN A 435 30.01 20.97 -31.52
C GLN A 435 30.86 21.99 -30.76
N PRO A 436 32.18 22.14 -31.09
CA PRO A 436 33.01 23.12 -30.44
C PRO A 436 32.49 24.53 -30.78
N ARG A 437 31.77 25.15 -29.84
CA ARG A 437 31.46 26.56 -29.95
C ARG A 437 32.73 27.33 -29.66
N ARG A 438 33.23 28.06 -30.68
CA ARG A 438 34.30 29.03 -30.55
C ARG A 438 33.98 30.00 -29.42
N ALA A 439 34.89 30.07 -28.41
CA ALA A 439 34.85 31.03 -27.34
C ALA A 439 34.98 32.45 -27.92
N GLY A 440 33.88 33.13 -28.09
CA GLY A 440 33.82 34.55 -28.36
C GLY A 440 33.77 35.32 -27.03
N ALA A 441 34.69 36.23 -26.84
CA ALA A 441 34.71 37.08 -25.65
C ALA A 441 33.36 37.82 -25.47
N TRP A 442 32.71 37.55 -24.36
CA TRP A 442 31.45 38.19 -23.97
C TRP A 442 31.72 39.61 -23.49
N ARG A 443 31.04 40.61 -24.07
CA ARG A 443 31.15 41.98 -23.64
C ARG A 443 30.07 42.27 -22.60
N ASP A 444 30.51 42.56 -21.38
CA ASP A 444 29.65 42.97 -20.24
C ASP A 444 29.17 44.42 -20.43
N ARG A 445 28.20 44.66 -21.28
CA ARG A 445 27.57 45.99 -21.37
C ARG A 445 26.04 45.87 -21.40
N PRO A 446 25.31 46.58 -20.47
CA PRO A 446 23.87 46.71 -20.54
C PRO A 446 23.48 47.39 -21.87
N GLY A 447 22.64 46.70 -22.66
CA GLY A 447 22.19 47.18 -23.99
C GLY A 447 22.64 46.30 -25.17
N ASP A 448 23.52 45.32 -24.97
CA ASP A 448 23.82 44.28 -25.98
C ASP A 448 22.65 43.25 -26.01
N PRO A 449 22.07 42.91 -27.21
CA PRO A 449 21.01 41.90 -27.32
C PRO A 449 21.42 40.50 -26.84
N ARG A 450 22.68 40.30 -26.48
CA ARG A 450 23.24 39.08 -25.90
C ARG A 450 23.50 39.16 -24.39
N PHE A 451 23.14 40.28 -23.76
CA PHE A 451 23.25 40.45 -22.32
C PHE A 451 22.24 39.53 -21.62
N ILE A 452 22.74 38.56 -20.83
CA ILE A 452 21.91 37.76 -19.95
C ILE A 452 22.00 38.39 -18.56
N PRO A 453 20.93 39.00 -18.06
CA PRO A 453 20.95 39.60 -16.71
C PRO A 453 21.22 38.50 -15.66
N PRO A 454 21.92 38.83 -14.56
CA PRO A 454 22.12 37.86 -13.47
C PRO A 454 20.76 37.40 -12.95
N ALA A 455 20.65 36.06 -12.73
CA ALA A 455 19.41 35.45 -12.29
C ALA A 455 18.86 36.11 -11.02
N THR A 456 17.57 36.43 -11.01
CA THR A 456 16.91 37.01 -9.82
C THR A 456 16.91 36.03 -8.64
N PRO A 457 16.76 36.50 -7.40
CA PRO A 457 16.64 35.65 -6.23
C PRO A 457 15.53 34.57 -6.38
N GLU A 458 14.41 34.91 -7.02
CA GLU A 458 13.29 34.01 -7.30
C GLU A 458 13.67 32.95 -8.34
N ALA A 459 14.39 33.33 -9.40
CA ALA A 459 14.88 32.37 -10.39
C ALA A 459 15.90 31.40 -9.79
N ARG A 460 16.76 31.87 -8.87
CA ARG A 460 17.67 31.01 -8.11
C ARG A 460 16.92 30.09 -7.13
N ALA A 461 15.87 30.58 -6.47
CA ALA A 461 15.01 29.77 -5.59
C ALA A 461 14.23 28.72 -6.39
N GLY A 462 13.72 29.06 -7.57
CA GLY A 462 13.08 28.13 -8.50
C GLY A 462 14.03 27.07 -9.01
N ALA A 463 15.25 27.45 -9.39
CA ALA A 463 16.29 26.51 -9.82
C ALA A 463 16.72 25.55 -8.67
N ARG A 464 16.75 26.03 -7.41
CA ARG A 464 17.01 25.20 -6.22
C ARG A 464 15.88 24.20 -5.95
N ARG A 465 14.63 24.54 -6.23
CA ARG A 465 13.49 23.59 -6.15
C ARG A 465 13.49 22.55 -7.27
N LEU A 466 14.04 22.91 -8.44
CA LEU A 466 14.16 22.03 -9.60
C LEU A 466 15.41 21.13 -9.56
N ALA A 467 16.48 21.58 -8.89
CA ALA A 467 17.68 20.77 -8.62
C ALA A 467 17.40 19.89 -7.39
N LYS A 468 16.69 18.78 -7.61
CA LYS A 468 16.41 17.81 -6.56
C LYS A 468 17.71 17.32 -5.95
N ALA A 469 17.90 17.59 -4.67
CA ALA A 469 18.53 16.77 -3.66
C ALA A 469 19.91 17.18 -3.15
N LEU A 470 20.83 17.74 -3.90
CA LEU A 470 22.12 18.10 -3.32
C LEU A 470 22.10 19.52 -2.72
N ASN A 471 22.59 19.65 -1.49
CA ASN A 471 22.90 20.96 -0.92
C ASN A 471 23.94 21.65 -1.80
N PRO A 472 23.68 22.86 -2.38
CA PRO A 472 24.60 23.50 -3.30
C PRO A 472 25.98 23.78 -2.69
N THR A 473 26.05 24.11 -1.40
CA THR A 473 27.31 24.33 -0.69
C THR A 473 28.09 23.04 -0.52
N ALA A 474 27.43 21.94 -0.12
CA ALA A 474 28.04 20.62 -0.02
C ALA A 474 28.55 20.12 -1.39
N ALA A 475 27.77 20.34 -2.45
CA ALA A 475 28.18 20.01 -3.81
C ALA A 475 29.40 20.84 -4.28
N ALA A 476 29.46 22.12 -3.93
CA ALA A 476 30.63 22.96 -4.25
C ALA A 476 31.88 22.49 -3.52
N LEU A 477 31.76 22.09 -2.24
CA LEU A 477 32.88 21.53 -1.47
C LEU A 477 33.33 20.18 -2.07
N ALA A 478 32.38 19.29 -2.43
CA ALA A 478 32.71 18.01 -3.06
C ALA A 478 33.41 18.20 -4.41
N ARG A 479 32.90 19.10 -5.25
CA ARG A 479 33.51 19.41 -6.55
C ARG A 479 34.94 19.89 -6.42
N TRP A 480 35.18 20.82 -5.47
CA TRP A 480 36.52 21.34 -5.25
C TRP A 480 37.47 20.30 -4.66
N ALA A 481 37.02 19.48 -3.71
CA ALA A 481 37.84 18.40 -3.15
C ALA A 481 38.21 17.32 -4.20
N ILE A 482 37.37 17.10 -5.22
CA ILE A 482 37.71 16.25 -6.36
C ILE A 482 38.75 16.93 -7.27
N HIS A 483 38.71 18.25 -7.40
CA HIS A 483 39.67 19.02 -8.19
C HIS A 483 41.01 19.18 -7.48
N ASP A 484 41.01 19.43 -6.18
CA ASP A 484 42.20 19.55 -5.34
C ASP A 484 42.04 18.68 -4.07
N PRO A 485 42.38 17.38 -4.13
CA PRO A 485 42.18 16.47 -3.00
C PRO A 485 43.00 16.83 -1.75
N SER A 486 44.04 17.66 -1.89
CA SER A 486 44.91 18.06 -0.76
C SER A 486 44.17 18.95 0.26
N VAL A 487 43.03 19.54 -0.08
CA VAL A 487 42.22 20.32 0.89
C VAL A 487 41.64 19.45 2.02
N LEU A 488 41.61 18.13 1.84
CA LEU A 488 41.10 17.20 2.84
C LEU A 488 42.11 16.85 3.92
N ASP A 489 43.43 17.10 3.68
CA ASP A 489 44.51 16.63 4.55
C ASP A 489 44.39 17.17 5.98
N ASP A 490 43.97 18.43 6.14
CA ASP A 490 43.81 19.09 7.44
C ASP A 490 42.44 18.78 8.10
N HIS A 491 41.55 18.06 7.41
CA HIS A 491 40.14 17.87 7.83
C HIS A 491 39.72 16.39 7.83
N LEU A 492 40.64 15.42 7.72
CA LEU A 492 40.32 14.00 7.52
C LEU A 492 39.37 13.43 8.58
N GLU A 493 39.56 13.75 9.87
CA GLU A 493 38.73 13.25 10.97
C GLU A 493 37.27 13.77 10.88
N ALA A 494 37.10 15.07 10.64
CA ALA A 494 35.79 15.69 10.48
C ALA A 494 35.10 15.20 9.20
N PHE A 495 35.90 14.95 8.15
CA PHE A 495 35.40 14.45 6.87
C PHE A 495 34.98 12.98 6.96
N GLU A 496 35.67 12.14 7.71
CA GLU A 496 35.30 10.76 8.00
C GLU A 496 33.94 10.70 8.74
N THR A 497 33.74 11.62 9.69
CA THR A 497 32.55 11.65 10.54
C THR A 497 31.31 12.21 9.82
N HIS A 498 31.45 13.31 9.07
CA HIS A 498 30.34 14.09 8.55
C HIS A 498 30.31 14.18 7.02
N GLY A 499 31.32 13.65 6.31
CA GLY A 499 31.44 13.77 4.85
C GLY A 499 31.39 15.23 4.41
N PHE A 500 30.64 15.51 3.35
CA PHE A 500 30.36 16.87 2.88
C PHE A 500 29.14 17.53 3.53
N GLY A 501 28.56 16.93 4.59
CA GLY A 501 27.37 17.44 5.25
C GLY A 501 26.05 17.24 4.46
N ASP A 502 26.05 16.36 3.47
CA ASP A 502 24.89 15.96 2.69
C ASP A 502 24.78 14.43 2.62
N PRO A 503 23.65 13.81 3.04
CA PRO A 503 23.50 12.36 3.05
C PRO A 503 23.69 11.70 1.68
N ALA A 504 23.38 12.39 0.59
CA ALA A 504 23.56 11.87 -0.77
C ALA A 504 25.03 11.78 -1.20
N LEU A 505 25.95 12.44 -0.47
CA LEU A 505 27.39 12.45 -0.76
C LEU A 505 28.19 11.53 0.17
N VAL A 506 27.57 10.79 1.08
CA VAL A 506 28.25 9.95 2.08
C VAL A 506 29.06 8.83 1.42
N GLU A 507 28.51 8.12 0.46
CA GLU A 507 29.21 7.05 -0.25
C GLU A 507 30.40 7.60 -1.07
N LEU A 508 30.22 8.75 -1.71
CA LEU A 508 31.29 9.43 -2.43
C LEU A 508 32.41 9.86 -1.49
N ALA A 509 32.07 10.44 -0.33
CA ALA A 509 33.05 10.83 0.69
C ALA A 509 33.84 9.62 1.18
N GLY A 510 33.18 8.50 1.45
CA GLY A 510 33.87 7.26 1.87
C GLY A 510 34.82 6.72 0.81
N GLN A 511 34.52 6.83 -0.48
CA GLN A 511 35.45 6.43 -1.55
C GLN A 511 36.63 7.39 -1.68
N ILE A 512 36.41 8.69 -1.55
CA ILE A 512 37.51 9.69 -1.59
C ILE A 512 38.50 9.47 -0.43
N ILE A 513 37.99 9.23 0.80
CA ILE A 513 38.82 8.92 1.96
C ILE A 513 39.65 7.66 1.70
N ARG A 514 39.02 6.58 1.26
CA ARG A 514 39.72 5.32 0.99
C ARG A 514 40.89 5.53 0.02
N LEU A 515 40.61 6.19 -1.09
CA LEU A 515 41.64 6.49 -2.08
C LEU A 515 42.74 7.40 -1.55
N ARG A 516 42.36 8.39 -0.71
CA ARG A 516 43.37 9.30 -0.12
C ARG A 516 44.30 8.60 0.89
N LEU A 517 43.77 7.59 1.59
CA LEU A 517 44.58 6.77 2.53
C LEU A 517 45.42 5.70 1.82
N GLU A 518 44.99 5.20 0.66
CA GLU A 518 45.68 4.13 -0.09
C GLU A 518 46.75 4.67 -1.08
N ALA A 519 46.60 5.91 -1.56
CA ALA A 519 47.45 6.47 -2.60
C ALA A 519 48.41 7.54 -2.04
N GLU A 520 49.73 7.34 -2.23
CA GLU A 520 50.77 8.34 -1.86
C GLU A 520 50.60 9.69 -2.60
N ARG A 521 50.07 9.67 -3.82
CA ARG A 521 49.71 10.85 -4.62
C ARG A 521 48.42 10.60 -5.37
N LEU A 522 47.44 11.43 -5.11
CA LEU A 522 46.15 11.40 -5.78
C LEU A 522 46.00 12.71 -6.58
N ASP A 523 46.02 12.61 -7.92
CA ASP A 523 45.74 13.75 -8.78
C ASP A 523 44.27 13.82 -9.15
N SER A 524 43.80 14.98 -9.60
CA SER A 524 42.41 15.25 -9.94
C SER A 524 41.88 14.34 -11.04
N GLU A 525 42.68 14.06 -12.07
CA GLU A 525 42.24 13.25 -13.21
C GLU A 525 42.14 11.77 -12.82
N GLY A 526 43.08 11.26 -12.04
CA GLY A 526 43.07 9.90 -11.50
C GLY A 526 41.86 9.68 -10.59
N LEU A 527 41.59 10.64 -9.69
CA LEU A 527 40.43 10.57 -8.81
C LEU A 527 39.13 10.58 -9.58
N GLN A 528 38.92 11.49 -10.53
CA GLN A 528 37.69 11.55 -11.34
C GLN A 528 37.48 10.27 -12.15
N ARG A 529 38.54 9.70 -12.74
CA ARG A 529 38.46 8.45 -13.52
C ARG A 529 38.04 7.30 -12.61
N HIS A 530 38.68 7.16 -11.47
CA HIS A 530 38.35 6.09 -10.53
C HIS A 530 36.93 6.20 -9.98
N LEU A 531 36.50 7.40 -9.60
CA LEU A 531 35.09 7.62 -9.18
C LEU A 531 34.09 7.29 -10.29
N ALA A 532 34.42 7.58 -11.54
CA ALA A 532 33.56 7.21 -12.67
C ALA A 532 33.49 5.68 -12.87
N GLU A 533 34.63 4.97 -12.72
CA GLU A 533 34.70 3.49 -12.75
C GLU A 533 33.93 2.84 -11.61
N CYS A 534 33.91 3.48 -10.43
CA CYS A 534 33.14 3.04 -9.26
C CYS A 534 31.62 3.35 -9.38
N GLY A 535 31.14 3.88 -10.51
CA GLY A 535 29.71 4.10 -10.77
C GLY A 535 29.19 5.49 -10.36
N PHE A 536 30.03 6.42 -9.91
CA PHE A 536 29.63 7.77 -9.49
C PHE A 536 29.43 8.77 -10.63
N SER A 537 29.53 8.36 -11.90
CA SER A 537 29.44 9.26 -13.07
C SER A 537 28.18 10.14 -13.08
N ALA A 538 27.02 9.59 -12.70
CA ALA A 538 25.77 10.35 -12.63
C ALA A 538 25.81 11.38 -11.47
N LEU A 539 26.34 10.98 -10.31
CA LEU A 539 26.45 11.84 -9.13
C LEU A 539 27.45 13.00 -9.38
N LEU A 540 28.55 12.77 -10.09
CA LEU A 540 29.49 13.81 -10.47
C LEU A 540 28.85 14.90 -11.33
N ILE A 541 27.93 14.53 -12.26
CA ILE A 541 27.17 15.48 -13.06
C ILE A 541 26.21 16.30 -12.18
N ASP A 542 25.56 15.66 -11.21
CA ASP A 542 24.67 16.35 -10.30
C ASP A 542 25.42 17.28 -9.34
N ILE A 543 26.62 16.88 -8.89
CA ILE A 543 27.54 17.73 -8.13
C ILE A 543 27.91 18.97 -8.94
N ASP A 544 28.32 18.82 -10.19
CA ASP A 544 28.67 19.94 -11.07
C ASP A 544 27.51 20.92 -11.24
N ARG A 545 26.31 20.39 -11.42
CA ARG A 545 25.10 21.20 -11.56
C ARG A 545 24.75 21.93 -10.26
N ALA A 546 24.75 21.22 -9.13
CA ALA A 546 24.41 21.81 -7.84
C ALA A 546 25.48 22.83 -7.38
N ALA A 547 26.76 22.53 -7.56
CA ALA A 547 27.89 23.40 -7.24
C ALA A 547 27.83 24.74 -7.99
N SER A 548 27.38 24.74 -9.26
CA SER A 548 27.22 25.97 -10.03
C SER A 548 26.18 26.95 -9.44
N LEU A 549 25.26 26.45 -8.61
CA LEU A 549 24.24 27.25 -7.92
C LEU A 549 24.72 27.81 -6.58
N ALA A 550 25.80 27.29 -6.03
CA ALA A 550 26.32 27.73 -4.72
C ALA A 550 26.89 29.14 -4.73
N GLY A 551 27.38 29.60 -5.87
CA GLY A 551 28.05 30.90 -6.01
C GLY A 551 29.35 30.97 -5.20
N ALA A 552 29.98 29.82 -4.93
CA ALA A 552 31.18 29.69 -4.10
C ALA A 552 32.36 30.48 -4.71
N PRO A 553 32.97 31.44 -3.97
CA PRO A 553 34.04 32.28 -4.50
C PRO A 553 35.30 31.49 -4.90
N PHE A 554 35.63 30.41 -4.16
CA PHE A 554 36.81 29.58 -4.44
C PHE A 554 36.70 28.81 -5.78
N MET A 555 35.52 28.77 -6.40
CA MET A 555 35.32 28.15 -7.72
C MET A 555 35.55 29.15 -8.87
N LYS A 556 35.81 30.42 -8.60
CA LYS A 556 36.06 31.42 -9.62
C LYS A 556 37.49 31.31 -10.18
N PRO A 557 37.69 31.57 -11.49
CA PRO A 557 38.98 31.39 -12.15
C PRO A 557 40.03 32.43 -11.72
N ASP A 558 39.62 33.53 -11.08
CA ASP A 558 40.47 34.63 -10.65
C ASP A 558 41.00 34.51 -9.19
N VAL A 559 40.59 33.46 -8.47
CA VAL A 559 41.00 33.25 -7.07
C VAL A 559 42.30 32.45 -7.02
N THR A 560 43.25 32.91 -6.18
CA THR A 560 44.50 32.17 -5.95
C THR A 560 44.24 30.86 -5.21
N LEU A 561 45.05 29.82 -5.48
CA LEU A 561 44.92 28.51 -4.86
C LEU A 561 44.92 28.57 -3.31
N VAL A 562 45.74 29.42 -2.72
CA VAL A 562 45.80 29.62 -1.26
C VAL A 562 44.50 30.21 -0.72
N ALA A 563 43.97 31.23 -1.38
CA ALA A 563 42.69 31.84 -0.99
C ALA A 563 41.51 30.84 -1.17
N ALA A 564 41.51 30.07 -2.27
CA ALA A 564 40.51 29.06 -2.52
C ALA A 564 40.49 27.97 -1.46
N ARG A 565 41.66 27.46 -1.05
CA ARG A 565 41.79 26.48 0.04
C ARG A 565 41.30 27.04 1.38
N SER A 566 41.67 28.27 1.73
CA SER A 566 41.21 28.91 2.98
C SER A 566 39.67 29.10 2.99
N GLN A 567 39.07 29.52 1.87
CA GLN A 567 37.63 29.68 1.75
C GLN A 567 36.92 28.32 1.82
N TRP A 568 37.49 27.29 1.19
CA TRP A 568 36.97 25.95 1.23
C TRP A 568 36.97 25.39 2.66
N SER A 569 38.09 25.48 3.38
CA SER A 569 38.21 25.01 4.77
C SER A 569 37.20 25.64 5.69
N ARG A 570 37.01 26.97 5.64
CA ARG A 570 35.99 27.67 6.44
C ARG A 570 34.59 27.17 6.16
N ALA A 571 34.25 26.98 4.90
CA ALA A 571 32.94 26.50 4.51
C ALA A 571 32.70 25.05 4.92
N PHE A 572 33.75 24.22 4.82
CA PHE A 572 33.71 22.83 5.27
C PHE A 572 33.52 22.73 6.79
N GLU A 573 34.27 23.50 7.58
CA GLU A 573 34.12 23.57 9.04
C GLU A 573 32.73 24.00 9.46
N ALA A 574 32.14 24.97 8.78
CA ALA A 574 30.77 25.40 9.08
C ALA A 574 29.73 24.32 8.77
N LEU A 575 29.86 23.58 7.66
CA LEU A 575 28.94 22.47 7.35
C LEU A 575 29.15 21.28 8.29
N SER A 576 30.39 20.94 8.64
CA SER A 576 30.70 19.87 9.61
C SER A 576 30.13 20.21 10.99
N ARG A 577 30.27 21.48 11.43
CA ARG A 577 29.65 21.96 12.68
C ARG A 577 28.12 21.92 12.63
N LEU A 578 27.50 22.23 11.48
CA LEU A 578 26.06 22.12 11.30
C LEU A 578 25.58 20.67 11.43
N ALA A 579 26.28 19.73 10.82
CA ALA A 579 26.00 18.30 10.93
C ALA A 579 26.15 17.80 12.38
N ALA A 580 27.22 18.17 13.06
CA ALA A 580 27.45 17.84 14.47
C ALA A 580 26.35 18.41 15.40
N LEU A 581 25.84 19.61 15.10
CA LEU A 581 24.71 20.20 15.85
C LEU A 581 23.38 19.50 15.57
N ASP A 582 23.13 19.01 14.35
CA ASP A 582 21.94 18.21 14.04
C ASP A 582 21.99 16.87 14.80
N ASP A 583 23.15 16.21 14.87
CA ASP A 583 23.34 14.98 15.65
C ASP A 583 23.19 15.22 17.16
N ALA A 584 23.77 16.30 17.68
CA ALA A 584 23.62 16.69 19.09
C ALA A 584 22.17 17.02 19.46
N LEU A 585 21.42 17.63 18.53
CA LEU A 585 19.98 17.90 18.71
C LEU A 585 19.14 16.62 18.72
N ALA A 586 19.48 15.64 17.87
CA ALA A 586 18.84 14.34 17.88
C ALA A 586 19.06 13.64 19.24
N ALA A 587 20.31 13.58 19.72
CA ALA A 587 20.64 13.02 21.02
C ALA A 587 19.99 13.79 22.20
N ALA A 588 19.95 15.13 22.14
CA ALA A 588 19.30 15.96 23.16
C ALA A 588 17.77 15.77 23.18
N ARG A 589 17.15 15.49 22.03
CA ARG A 589 15.73 15.17 21.92
C ARG A 589 15.40 13.83 22.60
N ASP A 590 16.24 12.81 22.37
CA ASP A 590 16.07 11.51 23.00
C ASP A 590 16.26 11.60 24.53
N ASN A 591 17.22 12.41 24.98
CA ASN A 591 17.39 12.72 26.41
C ASN A 591 16.20 13.49 27.02
N LEU A 592 15.56 14.41 26.28
CA LEU A 592 14.37 15.12 26.71
C LEU A 592 13.17 14.18 26.94
N VAL A 593 13.00 13.18 26.06
CA VAL A 593 11.98 12.13 26.20
C VAL A 593 12.26 11.27 27.44
N ALA A 594 13.54 11.15 27.85
CA ALA A 594 13.96 10.45 29.08
C ALA A 594 13.96 11.33 30.35
N GLY A 595 13.48 12.59 30.28
CA GLY A 595 13.38 13.51 31.43
C GLY A 595 14.59 14.43 31.64
N GLY A 596 15.43 14.62 30.64
CA GLY A 596 16.63 15.46 30.67
C GLY A 596 16.40 16.97 30.45
N ASP A 597 17.49 17.75 30.48
CA ASP A 597 17.48 19.22 30.49
C ASP A 597 17.04 19.85 29.16
N SER A 598 16.09 20.77 29.22
CA SER A 598 15.55 21.53 28.08
C SER A 598 16.40 22.72 27.63
N LEU A 599 17.34 23.18 28.44
CA LEU A 599 18.23 24.32 28.14
C LEU A 599 19.23 23.96 27.05
N THR A 600 19.91 22.83 27.18
CA THR A 600 20.89 22.32 26.22
C THR A 600 20.28 22.13 24.81
N HIS A 601 19.06 21.62 24.74
CA HIS A 601 18.32 21.49 23.47
C HIS A 601 18.02 22.84 22.81
N ARG A 602 17.66 23.88 23.60
CA ARG A 602 17.40 25.22 23.09
C ARG A 602 18.66 25.91 22.60
N GLU A 603 19.77 25.75 23.29
CA GLU A 603 21.08 26.32 22.92
C GLU A 603 21.55 25.72 21.57
N PHE A 604 21.59 24.42 21.46
CA PHE A 604 21.94 23.74 20.20
C PHE A 604 21.02 24.15 19.04
N LYS A 605 19.71 24.24 19.30
CA LYS A 605 18.75 24.68 18.29
C LYS A 605 19.01 26.11 17.82
N THR A 606 19.31 27.02 18.73
CA THR A 606 19.56 28.43 18.40
C THR A 606 20.84 28.57 17.58
N GLU A 607 21.92 27.88 17.97
CA GLU A 607 23.19 27.88 17.25
C GLU A 607 23.05 27.23 15.87
N ARG A 608 22.37 26.10 15.77
CA ARG A 608 22.07 25.45 14.50
C ARG A 608 21.29 26.37 13.55
N ASP A 609 20.21 27.00 14.05
CA ASP A 609 19.36 27.85 13.23
C ASP A 609 20.08 29.14 12.78
N ARG A 610 21.05 29.61 13.56
CA ARG A 610 21.96 30.70 13.19
C ARG A 610 22.90 30.26 12.06
N LEU A 611 23.59 29.15 12.25
CA LEU A 611 24.57 28.62 11.30
C LEU A 611 23.91 28.20 9.98
N ARG A 612 22.70 27.59 10.07
CA ARG A 612 21.90 27.23 8.88
C ARG A 612 21.54 28.45 8.05
N ARG A 613 21.15 29.56 8.67
CA ARG A 613 20.89 30.83 7.96
C ARG A 613 22.14 31.35 7.25
N THR A 614 23.29 31.30 7.90
CA THR A 614 24.56 31.71 7.29
C THR A 614 24.89 30.87 6.04
N VAL A 615 24.65 29.57 6.08
CA VAL A 615 24.84 28.67 4.93
C VAL A 615 23.81 28.95 3.82
N GLU A 616 22.51 29.11 4.16
CA GLU A 616 21.42 29.32 3.19
C GLU A 616 21.49 30.68 2.50
N THR A 617 21.94 31.72 3.20
CA THR A 617 22.08 33.07 2.62
C THR A 617 23.36 33.24 1.81
N GLY A 618 24.28 32.28 1.86
CA GLY A 618 25.59 32.36 1.23
C GLY A 618 26.56 33.33 1.94
N SER A 619 26.21 33.84 3.15
CA SER A 619 27.11 34.69 3.94
C SER A 619 28.30 33.96 4.50
N ILE A 620 28.30 32.62 4.44
CA ILE A 620 29.44 31.75 4.70
C ILE A 620 30.69 32.09 3.84
N TRP A 621 30.48 32.76 2.71
CA TRP A 621 31.53 33.11 1.78
C TRP A 621 32.16 34.48 2.05
N ASN A 622 31.62 35.28 2.97
CA ASN A 622 32.10 36.64 3.24
C ASN A 622 33.18 36.62 4.32
N ASP A 623 34.18 37.50 4.16
CA ASP A 623 35.31 37.60 5.10
C ASP A 623 35.01 38.40 6.38
N ASP A 624 33.76 38.83 6.60
CA ASP A 624 33.39 39.63 7.77
C ASP A 624 33.02 38.75 8.97
N PRO A 625 33.82 38.70 10.03
CA PRO A 625 33.56 37.94 11.24
C PRO A 625 32.44 38.48 12.11
N SER A 626 31.78 39.59 11.72
CA SER A 626 30.73 40.29 12.48
C SER A 626 29.34 40.20 11.86
N ALA A 627 29.11 39.40 10.78
CA ALA A 627 27.82 39.26 10.12
C ALA A 627 26.99 38.07 10.67
#